data_5851bed3ddd922416a2c5aadde19a997
#
_entry.id   5851bed3ddd922416a2c5aadde19a997
#
_cell.length_a   1.000
_cell.length_b   1.000
_cell.length_c   1.000
_cell.angle_alpha   90.00
_cell.angle_beta   90.00
_cell.angle_gamma   90.00
#
_symmetry.space_group_name_H-M   'P 1'
#
loop_
_entity.id
_entity.type
_entity.pdbx_description
1 polymer ?
#
loop_
_entity_poly.entity_id
_entity_poly.type
_entity_poly.pdbx_seq_one_letter_code
_entity_poly.pdbx_strand_id
1 'polypeptide(L)'
;MKPVEAQPEPAPLNVVVVGSAVAGVGASTLAALLARELTERGCKSVLVDADLNGGGLDVLLGVEDEDGSRFGDISAPLGKVDGKALLRELPVWDGVPLLACNPWRSENPQSWEIQACIRALAQVKDAVIVDVGQWQIGRAHV
;
A
#
# COMPACT_ATOMS: atom_id res chain seq x y z
N MET A 1 -1.68 40.28 -8.43
CA MET A 1 -0.86 39.04 -8.42
C MET A 1 -1.74 37.91 -7.97
N LYS A 2 -1.93 36.92 -8.84
CA LYS A 2 -2.76 35.78 -8.46
C LYS A 2 -2.01 34.95 -7.41
N PRO A 3 -2.68 34.51 -6.33
CA PRO A 3 -2.07 33.56 -5.43
C PRO A 3 -1.70 32.32 -6.23
N VAL A 4 -0.51 31.82 -5.97
CA VAL A 4 -0.08 30.56 -6.57
C VAL A 4 -0.97 29.47 -5.98
N GLU A 5 -1.86 28.94 -6.80
CA GLU A 5 -2.60 27.75 -6.40
C GLU A 5 -1.60 26.63 -6.14
N ALA A 6 -1.70 26.03 -4.95
CA ALA A 6 -0.91 24.87 -4.67
C ALA A 6 -1.26 23.78 -5.69
N GLN A 7 -0.35 23.51 -6.61
CA GLN A 7 -0.55 22.41 -7.54
C GLN A 7 -0.46 21.09 -6.77
N PRO A 8 -1.33 20.13 -7.06
CA PRO A 8 -1.19 18.82 -6.47
C PRO A 8 0.21 18.28 -6.80
N GLU A 9 0.84 17.68 -5.81
CA GLU A 9 2.11 17.00 -6.03
C GLU A 9 1.95 15.95 -7.14
N PRO A 10 2.92 15.86 -8.07
CA PRO A 10 2.86 14.82 -9.09
C PRO A 10 2.87 13.44 -8.44
N ALA A 11 2.15 12.50 -9.01
CA ALA A 11 2.17 11.11 -8.55
C ALA A 11 3.59 10.56 -8.60
N PRO A 12 4.03 9.80 -7.60
CA PRO A 12 5.35 9.15 -7.64
C PRO A 12 5.47 8.22 -8.85
N LEU A 13 6.61 8.28 -9.56
CA LEU A 13 6.84 7.46 -10.75
C LEU A 13 7.16 6.00 -10.44
N ASN A 14 7.45 5.68 -9.19
CA ASN A 14 7.81 4.34 -8.74
C ASN A 14 6.68 3.60 -8.03
N VAL A 15 5.45 4.01 -8.25
CA VAL A 15 4.26 3.34 -7.71
C VAL A 15 3.57 2.55 -8.82
N VAL A 16 3.38 1.26 -8.57
CA VAL A 16 2.67 0.35 -9.49
C VAL A 16 1.39 -0.10 -8.83
N VAL A 17 0.27 0.14 -9.47
CA VAL A 17 -1.05 -0.25 -8.98
C VAL A 17 -1.48 -1.52 -9.69
N VAL A 18 -1.86 -2.54 -8.93
CA VAL A 18 -2.35 -3.81 -9.44
C VAL A 18 -3.80 -4.00 -9.01
N GLY A 19 -4.65 -4.28 -9.98
CA GLY A 19 -6.06 -4.53 -9.73
C GLY A 19 -6.63 -5.49 -10.75
N SER A 20 -7.86 -5.93 -10.55
CA SER A 20 -8.56 -6.81 -11.48
C SER A 20 -9.97 -6.33 -11.75
N ALA A 21 -10.48 -6.60 -12.97
CA ALA A 21 -11.86 -6.32 -13.32
C ALA A 21 -12.83 -7.36 -12.74
N VAL A 22 -12.33 -8.55 -12.43
CA VAL A 22 -13.11 -9.70 -11.96
C VAL A 22 -12.47 -10.27 -10.71
N ALA A 23 -13.28 -10.60 -9.71
CA ALA A 23 -12.79 -11.23 -8.49
C ALA A 23 -12.20 -12.62 -8.77
N GLY A 24 -11.17 -13.00 -8.00
CA GLY A 24 -10.59 -14.34 -8.04
C GLY A 24 -9.62 -14.61 -9.19
N VAL A 25 -9.18 -13.59 -9.93
CA VAL A 25 -8.22 -13.77 -11.04
C VAL A 25 -6.74 -13.71 -10.58
N GLY A 26 -6.47 -13.61 -9.29
CA GLY A 26 -5.12 -13.68 -8.78
C GLY A 26 -4.35 -12.36 -8.76
N ALA A 27 -5.02 -11.21 -8.80
CA ALA A 27 -4.37 -9.89 -8.77
C ALA A 27 -3.50 -9.69 -7.52
N SER A 28 -4.01 -10.08 -6.36
CA SER A 28 -3.27 -9.98 -5.09
C SER A 28 -2.03 -10.86 -5.09
N THR A 29 -2.14 -12.08 -5.61
CA THR A 29 -0.99 -12.99 -5.77
C THR A 29 0.03 -12.40 -6.75
N LEU A 30 -0.42 -11.83 -7.87
CA LEU A 30 0.45 -11.18 -8.84
C LEU A 30 1.21 -10.00 -8.21
N ALA A 31 0.51 -9.15 -7.45
CA ALA A 31 1.14 -8.03 -6.76
C ALA A 31 2.25 -8.50 -5.81
N ALA A 32 1.99 -9.53 -5.02
CA ALA A 32 2.97 -10.09 -4.09
C ALA A 32 4.17 -10.68 -4.83
N LEU A 33 3.94 -11.47 -5.87
CA LEU A 33 5.01 -12.08 -6.67
C LEU A 33 5.84 -11.03 -7.40
N LEU A 34 5.22 -9.97 -7.90
CA LEU A 34 5.93 -8.86 -8.53
C LEU A 34 6.86 -8.16 -7.52
N ALA A 35 6.36 -7.85 -6.34
CA ALA A 35 7.16 -7.21 -5.30
C ALA A 35 8.35 -8.08 -4.89
N ARG A 36 8.12 -9.37 -4.71
CA ARG A 36 9.19 -10.33 -4.39
C ARG A 36 10.24 -10.41 -5.49
N GLU A 37 9.81 -10.56 -6.74
CA GLU A 37 10.72 -10.66 -7.88
C GLU A 37 11.57 -9.39 -8.05
N LEU A 38 10.96 -8.24 -7.93
CA LEU A 38 11.69 -6.96 -7.99
C LEU A 38 12.75 -6.87 -6.88
N THR A 39 12.38 -7.26 -5.67
CA THR A 39 13.30 -7.24 -4.53
C THR A 39 14.47 -8.20 -4.74
N GLU A 40 14.21 -9.40 -5.24
CA GLU A 40 15.25 -10.38 -5.56
C GLU A 40 16.22 -9.88 -6.65
N ARG A 41 15.74 -9.03 -7.54
CA ARG A 41 16.56 -8.42 -8.60
C ARG A 41 17.27 -7.13 -8.19
N GLY A 42 17.20 -6.76 -6.93
CA GLY A 42 17.86 -5.57 -6.40
C GLY A 42 17.01 -4.30 -6.43
N CYS A 43 15.77 -4.37 -6.92
CA CYS A 43 14.82 -3.28 -6.84
C CYS A 43 14.00 -3.44 -5.54
N LYS A 44 14.42 -2.77 -4.49
CA LYS A 44 13.81 -2.90 -3.17
C LYS A 44 12.39 -2.39 -3.17
N SER A 45 11.44 -3.29 -2.96
CA SER A 45 10.02 -3.01 -3.07
C SER A 45 9.33 -3.10 -1.72
N VAL A 46 8.21 -2.40 -1.62
CA VAL A 46 7.25 -2.53 -0.52
C VAL A 46 5.88 -2.84 -1.12
N LEU A 47 5.12 -3.68 -0.44
CA LEU A 47 3.79 -4.09 -0.86
C LEU A 47 2.76 -3.41 0.03
N VAL A 48 1.75 -2.80 -0.59
CA VAL A 48 0.67 -2.11 0.12
C VAL A 48 -0.65 -2.76 -0.25
N ASP A 49 -1.40 -3.21 0.76
CA ASP A 49 -2.75 -3.72 0.59
C ASP A 49 -3.74 -2.56 0.73
N ALA A 50 -4.25 -2.09 -0.39
CA ALA A 50 -5.29 -1.06 -0.44
C ALA A 50 -6.67 -1.63 -0.79
N ASP A 51 -6.81 -2.96 -0.80
CA ASP A 51 -8.09 -3.63 -1.00
C ASP A 51 -8.83 -3.77 0.34
N LEU A 52 -9.63 -2.79 0.66
CA LEU A 52 -10.34 -2.71 1.93
C LEU A 52 -11.52 -3.70 2.02
N ASN A 53 -11.91 -4.29 0.92
CA ASN A 53 -13.05 -5.21 0.84
C ASN A 53 -12.62 -6.67 0.65
N GLY A 54 -11.33 -6.90 0.47
CA GLY A 54 -10.79 -8.23 0.25
C GLY A 54 -10.43 -8.96 1.53
N GLY A 55 -9.89 -10.16 1.40
CA GLY A 55 -9.50 -11.04 2.50
C GLY A 55 -8.21 -10.66 3.22
N GLY A 56 -7.53 -9.61 2.78
CA GLY A 56 -6.26 -9.14 3.33
C GLY A 56 -5.04 -9.85 2.76
N LEU A 57 -4.04 -9.08 2.34
CA LEU A 57 -2.77 -9.62 1.87
C LEU A 57 -1.97 -10.31 2.97
N ASP A 58 -2.03 -9.80 4.18
CA ASP A 58 -1.35 -10.41 5.33
C ASP A 58 -1.84 -11.84 5.59
N VAL A 59 -3.14 -12.07 5.47
CA VAL A 59 -3.72 -13.41 5.58
C VAL A 59 -3.28 -14.29 4.41
N LEU A 60 -3.35 -13.78 3.18
CA LEU A 60 -2.94 -14.51 1.99
C LEU A 60 -1.48 -14.95 2.06
N LEU A 61 -0.60 -14.12 2.60
CA LEU A 61 0.83 -14.38 2.68
C LEU A 61 1.24 -15.07 3.99
N GLY A 62 0.29 -15.32 4.90
CA GLY A 62 0.56 -16.02 6.16
C GLY A 62 1.35 -15.19 7.18
N VAL A 63 1.25 -13.88 7.12
CA VAL A 63 1.95 -12.97 8.05
C VAL A 63 1.00 -12.19 8.95
N GLU A 64 -0.26 -12.60 9.03
CA GLU A 64 -1.28 -11.94 9.85
C GLU A 64 -0.97 -11.94 11.34
N ASP A 65 -0.24 -12.95 11.80
CA ASP A 65 0.17 -13.08 13.21
C ASP A 65 1.55 -12.47 13.48
N GLU A 66 2.23 -11.95 12.46
CA GLU A 66 3.53 -11.32 12.62
C GLU A 66 3.39 -9.95 13.29
N ASP A 67 4.34 -9.65 14.16
CA ASP A 67 4.43 -8.33 14.78
C ASP A 67 4.70 -7.28 13.70
N GLY A 68 4.07 -6.14 13.84
CA GLY A 68 4.27 -5.01 12.95
C GLY A 68 3.03 -4.13 12.84
N SER A 69 3.23 -2.92 12.34
CA SER A 69 2.16 -1.96 12.16
C SER A 69 1.27 -2.30 10.97
N ARG A 70 -0.01 -2.00 11.12
CA ARG A 70 -1.02 -2.02 10.06
C ARG A 70 -1.52 -0.59 9.85
N PHE A 71 -2.33 -0.37 8.83
CA PHE A 71 -2.89 0.96 8.57
C PHE A 71 -3.53 1.60 9.82
N GLY A 72 -4.24 0.82 10.62
CA GLY A 72 -4.88 1.31 11.82
C GLY A 72 -3.94 1.76 12.92
N ASP A 73 -2.68 1.39 12.86
CA ASP A 73 -1.66 1.72 13.87
C ASP A 73 -0.84 2.96 13.49
N ILE A 74 -1.07 3.50 12.28
CA ILE A 74 -0.27 4.59 11.76
C ILE A 74 -0.86 5.93 12.19
N SER A 75 -0.02 6.77 12.75
CA SER A 75 -0.35 8.15 13.01
C SER A 75 0.21 9.02 11.89
N ALA A 76 -0.66 9.81 11.28
CA ALA A 76 -0.27 10.71 10.21
C ALA A 76 -0.71 12.14 10.54
N PRO A 77 -0.12 12.76 11.59
CA PRO A 77 -0.49 14.12 11.94
C PRO A 77 -0.22 15.06 10.77
N LEU A 78 -1.21 15.88 10.44
CA LEU A 78 -1.14 16.83 9.31
C LEU A 78 -0.95 16.11 7.94
N GLY A 79 -1.32 14.84 7.82
CA GLY A 79 -1.20 14.09 6.59
C GLY A 79 0.23 13.71 6.20
N LYS A 80 1.17 13.78 7.13
CA LYS A 80 2.58 13.43 6.88
C LYS A 80 2.96 12.15 7.61
N VAL A 81 3.64 11.28 6.88
CA VAL A 81 4.15 10.01 7.41
C VAL A 81 5.66 9.96 7.17
N ASP A 82 6.41 9.54 8.18
CA ASP A 82 7.83 9.25 8.03
C ASP A 82 8.01 7.85 7.43
N GLY A 83 8.40 7.77 6.18
CA GLY A 83 8.52 6.50 5.46
C GLY A 83 9.57 5.56 6.06
N LYS A 84 10.69 6.08 6.53
CA LYS A 84 11.74 5.25 7.15
C LYS A 84 11.27 4.66 8.47
N ALA A 85 10.61 5.46 9.29
CA ALA A 85 10.05 4.99 10.56
C ALA A 85 8.96 3.96 10.31
N LEU A 86 8.10 4.20 9.33
CA LEU A 86 7.05 3.25 8.94
C LEU A 86 7.64 1.92 8.51
N LEU A 87 8.65 1.91 7.64
CA LEU A 87 9.26 0.66 7.15
C LEU A 87 9.80 -0.21 8.28
N ARG A 88 10.38 0.39 9.31
CA ARG A 88 10.92 -0.36 10.45
C ARG A 88 9.87 -1.12 11.24
N GLU A 89 8.62 -0.71 11.13
CA GLU A 89 7.50 -1.28 11.88
C GLU A 89 6.65 -2.25 11.07
N LEU A 90 6.94 -2.41 9.77
CA LEU A 90 6.15 -3.29 8.91
C LEU A 90 6.58 -4.75 9.04
N PRO A 91 5.62 -5.70 9.03
CA PRO A 91 5.97 -7.10 8.87
C PRO A 91 6.60 -7.32 7.50
N VAL A 92 7.44 -8.34 7.41
CA VAL A 92 8.20 -8.66 6.19
C VAL A 92 7.82 -10.05 5.69
N TRP A 93 7.49 -10.12 4.41
CA TRP A 93 7.24 -11.37 3.71
C TRP A 93 8.27 -11.55 2.60
N ASP A 94 9.08 -12.60 2.67
CA ASP A 94 10.12 -12.91 1.68
C ASP A 94 11.02 -11.70 1.33
N GLY A 95 11.40 -10.93 2.32
CA GLY A 95 12.22 -9.73 2.14
C GLY A 95 11.45 -8.49 1.70
N VAL A 96 10.13 -8.59 1.54
CA VAL A 96 9.26 -7.49 1.13
C VAL A 96 8.47 -6.99 2.33
N PRO A 97 8.65 -5.72 2.76
CA PRO A 97 7.79 -5.14 3.79
C PRO A 97 6.35 -5.04 3.27
N LEU A 98 5.39 -5.31 4.15
CA LEU A 98 3.96 -5.29 3.82
C LEU A 98 3.21 -4.32 4.71
N LEU A 99 2.52 -3.36 4.11
CA LEU A 99 1.56 -2.52 4.79
C LEU A 99 0.15 -3.00 4.47
N ALA A 100 -0.55 -3.55 5.45
CA ALA A 100 -1.88 -4.12 5.28
C ALA A 100 -2.89 -3.52 6.26
N CYS A 101 -4.17 -3.68 5.96
CA CYS A 101 -5.23 -3.40 6.91
C CYS A 101 -5.17 -4.41 8.05
N ASN A 102 -5.45 -3.94 9.26
CA ASN A 102 -5.56 -4.83 10.40
C ASN A 102 -6.89 -5.61 10.29
N PRO A 103 -6.86 -6.95 10.11
CA PRO A 103 -8.08 -7.72 9.91
C PRO A 103 -8.99 -7.74 11.15
N TRP A 104 -8.46 -7.38 12.32
CA TRP A 104 -9.19 -7.38 13.58
C TRP A 104 -9.82 -6.02 13.91
N ARG A 105 -9.61 -5.02 13.09
CA ARG A 105 -10.18 -3.69 13.25
C ARG A 105 -11.40 -3.51 12.35
N SER A 106 -12.42 -2.89 12.89
CA SER A 106 -13.65 -2.58 12.15
C SER A 106 -13.56 -1.30 11.31
N GLU A 107 -12.58 -0.47 11.58
CA GLU A 107 -12.43 0.81 10.89
C GLU A 107 -11.39 0.71 9.77
N ASN A 108 -11.83 1.06 8.55
CA ASN A 108 -10.94 1.17 7.41
C ASN A 108 -10.20 2.51 7.44
N PRO A 109 -8.94 2.54 6.96
CA PRO A 109 -8.22 3.80 6.85
C PRO A 109 -8.90 4.73 5.85
N GLN A 110 -8.75 6.03 6.08
CA GLN A 110 -9.19 7.05 5.14
C GLN A 110 -8.32 7.03 3.89
N SER A 111 -8.88 7.40 2.74
CA SER A 111 -8.12 7.41 1.49
C SER A 111 -6.89 8.33 1.54
N TRP A 112 -6.97 9.45 2.26
CA TRP A 112 -5.83 10.35 2.42
C TRP A 112 -4.70 9.73 3.25
N GLU A 113 -5.04 8.86 4.21
CA GLU A 113 -4.05 8.11 5.00
C GLU A 113 -3.30 7.11 4.14
N ILE A 114 -4.02 6.40 3.29
CA ILE A 114 -3.43 5.46 2.34
C ILE A 114 -2.49 6.18 1.38
N GLN A 115 -2.93 7.29 0.82
CA GLN A 115 -2.10 8.09 -0.08
C GLN A 115 -0.85 8.65 0.60
N ALA A 116 -0.98 9.13 1.84
CA ALA A 116 0.16 9.62 2.61
C ALA A 116 1.20 8.53 2.85
N CYS A 117 0.76 7.32 3.19
CA CYS A 117 1.64 6.17 3.36
C CYS A 117 2.35 5.78 2.06
N ILE A 118 1.62 5.71 0.95
CA ILE A 118 2.19 5.38 -0.36
C ILE A 118 3.26 6.39 -0.76
N ARG A 119 2.98 7.69 -0.61
CA ARG A 119 3.95 8.74 -0.92
C ARG A 119 5.21 8.66 -0.05
N ALA A 120 5.02 8.44 1.25
CA ALA A 120 6.15 8.30 2.18
C ALA A 120 7.02 7.09 1.82
N LEU A 121 6.41 5.95 1.51
CA LEU A 121 7.11 4.73 1.12
C LEU A 121 7.81 4.90 -0.24
N ALA A 122 7.19 5.59 -1.19
CA ALA A 122 7.78 5.85 -2.50
C ALA A 122 9.06 6.68 -2.44
N GLN A 123 9.23 7.50 -1.40
CA GLN A 123 10.44 8.29 -1.19
C GLN A 123 11.61 7.47 -0.66
N VAL A 124 11.36 6.33 -0.04
CA VAL A 124 12.39 5.54 0.67
C VAL A 124 12.59 4.14 0.10
N LYS A 125 11.77 3.72 -0.86
CA LYS A 125 11.88 2.44 -1.56
C LYS A 125 12.03 2.64 -3.06
N ASP A 126 12.61 1.65 -3.73
CA ASP A 126 12.78 1.69 -5.18
C ASP A 126 11.44 1.54 -5.91
N ALA A 127 10.52 0.75 -5.35
CA ALA A 127 9.19 0.57 -5.89
C ALA A 127 8.15 0.35 -4.79
N VAL A 128 6.95 0.82 -5.03
CA VAL A 128 5.77 0.57 -4.19
C VAL A 128 4.73 -0.15 -5.05
N ILE A 129 4.38 -1.36 -4.65
CA ILE A 129 3.37 -2.17 -5.33
C ILE A 129 2.09 -2.08 -4.51
N VAL A 130 1.04 -1.55 -5.12
CA VAL A 130 -0.25 -1.32 -4.45
C VAL A 130 -1.29 -2.27 -5.01
N ASP A 131 -1.85 -3.13 -4.16
CA ASP A 131 -2.97 -3.99 -4.52
C ASP A 131 -4.27 -3.25 -4.18
N VAL A 132 -5.04 -2.92 -5.22
CA VAL A 132 -6.34 -2.26 -5.07
C VAL A 132 -7.52 -3.23 -5.14
N GLY A 133 -7.24 -4.52 -5.33
CA GLY A 133 -8.26 -5.54 -5.41
C GLY A 133 -9.09 -5.46 -6.68
N GLN A 134 -10.39 -5.71 -6.55
CA GLN A 134 -11.29 -5.68 -7.68
C GLN A 134 -11.63 -4.25 -8.10
N TRP A 135 -11.35 -3.93 -9.35
CA TRP A 135 -11.77 -2.66 -9.95
C TRP A 135 -13.26 -2.70 -10.25
N GLN A 136 -14.01 -1.75 -9.71
CA GLN A 136 -15.44 -1.65 -9.98
C GLN A 136 -15.71 -0.53 -10.98
N ILE A 137 -16.01 -0.93 -12.22
CA ILE A 137 -16.38 0.02 -13.27
C ILE A 137 -17.77 0.58 -12.96
N GLY A 138 -17.93 1.90 -13.07
CA GLY A 138 -19.23 2.57 -12.92
C GLY A 138 -19.55 3.08 -11.52
N ARG A 139 -18.70 2.84 -10.52
CA ARG A 139 -18.77 3.57 -9.26
C ARG A 139 -17.89 4.80 -9.36
N ALA A 140 -18.50 5.96 -9.15
CA ALA A 140 -17.74 7.18 -9.03
C ALA A 140 -16.90 7.11 -7.75
N HIS A 141 -15.74 6.58 -7.87
CA HIS A 141 -14.80 6.64 -6.78
C HIS A 141 -13.97 7.83 -6.92
N VAL A 142 -14.21 8.62 -6.07
CA VAL A 142 -13.45 9.79 -6.01
C VAL A 142 -12.46 9.71 -4.88
#